data_d320f64de68717cda047fe6ddaad3008
#
_entry.id   d320f64de68717cda047fe6ddaad3008
#
_cell.length_a   1.000
_cell.length_b   1.000
_cell.length_c   1.000
_cell.angle_alpha   90.00
_cell.angle_beta   90.00
_cell.angle_gamma   90.00
#
_symmetry.space_group_name_H-M   'P 1'
#
loop_
_entity.id
_entity.type
_entity.pdbx_description
1 polymer ?
#
loop_
_entity_poly.entity_id
_entity_poly.type
_entity_poly.pdbx_seq_one_letter_code
_entity_poly.pdbx_strand_id
1 'polypeptide(L)'
;TLTTTKTPVYSPKDLKGKKIRAVPNPISLETVTGMGATPTPVPFSELFQALSQGVVDGQENPLPTIFAKKFYDVQKFLVMTKHQSIPIPFAINEKKWSTLSSKDKKAILKAAIEACDWTTNTVQKQEKELTKTLSELGMTVIDTNSGLDLKSFKKSVGDSVKNLDGKIWPAGLLKTVKSMAKN
;
A
#
# COMPACT_ATOMS: atom_id res chain seq x y z
N THR A 1 1.42 1.22 4.26
CA THR A 1 1.94 2.07 5.34
C THR A 1 2.13 3.48 4.82
N LEU A 2 1.70 4.49 5.59
CA LEU A 2 1.87 5.92 5.28
C LEU A 2 3.19 6.43 5.88
N THR A 3 3.88 7.32 5.18
CA THR A 3 4.96 8.13 5.77
C THR A 3 4.70 9.62 5.59
N THR A 4 5.17 10.44 6.53
CA THR A 4 5.09 11.90 6.46
C THR A 4 6.38 12.56 6.94
N THR A 5 6.66 13.79 6.44
CA THR A 5 7.88 14.53 6.77
C THR A 5 7.76 15.28 8.10
N LYS A 6 6.71 16.08 8.26
CA LYS A 6 6.60 17.04 9.37
C LYS A 6 5.46 16.77 10.34
N THR A 7 4.45 16.03 9.93
CA THR A 7 3.20 15.87 10.68
C THR A 7 3.09 14.47 11.24
N PRO A 8 3.08 14.28 12.57
CA PRO A 8 2.65 13.01 13.14
C PRO A 8 1.16 12.82 12.83
N VAL A 9 0.77 11.60 12.47
CA VAL A 9 -0.58 11.27 12.01
C VAL A 9 -1.15 10.16 12.88
N TYR A 10 -2.19 10.45 13.64
CA TYR A 10 -2.90 9.50 14.49
C TYR A 10 -4.31 9.18 13.98
N SER A 11 -4.89 10.07 13.17
CA SER A 11 -6.22 9.93 12.61
C SER A 11 -6.33 10.59 11.22
N PRO A 12 -7.39 10.34 10.44
CA PRO A 12 -7.64 11.03 9.17
C PRO A 12 -7.68 12.55 9.29
N LYS A 13 -8.05 13.09 10.45
CA LYS A 13 -8.11 14.55 10.69
C LYS A 13 -6.75 15.22 10.57
N ASP A 14 -5.69 14.53 10.94
CA ASP A 14 -4.32 15.05 10.92
C ASP A 14 -3.77 15.20 9.49
N LEU A 15 -4.43 14.56 8.53
CA LEU A 15 -4.09 14.62 7.11
C LEU A 15 -4.86 15.72 6.35
N LYS A 16 -5.76 16.44 7.01
CA LYS A 16 -6.50 17.53 6.37
C LYS A 16 -5.54 18.61 5.84
N GLY A 17 -5.66 18.90 4.54
CA GLY A 17 -4.80 19.88 3.86
C GLY A 17 -3.38 19.39 3.53
N LYS A 18 -3.05 18.14 3.87
CA LYS A 18 -1.76 17.55 3.50
C LYS A 18 -1.82 16.94 2.11
N LYS A 19 -0.76 17.14 1.34
CA LYS A 19 -0.56 16.55 0.03
C LYS A 19 0.12 15.19 0.19
N ILE A 20 -0.61 14.12 -0.02
CA ILE A 20 -0.04 12.77 0.02
C ILE A 20 0.09 12.25 -1.41
N ARG A 21 1.29 11.81 -1.76
CA ARG A 21 1.51 11.22 -3.06
C ARG A 21 0.62 10.00 -3.28
N ALA A 22 -0.02 9.96 -4.42
CA ALA A 22 -0.81 8.81 -4.86
C ALA A 22 -0.28 8.29 -6.21
N VAL A 23 -0.43 6.98 -6.43
CA VAL A 23 -0.26 6.41 -7.77
C VAL A 23 -1.36 6.99 -8.67
N PRO A 24 -1.08 7.37 -9.94
CA PRO A 24 -2.07 7.97 -10.83
C PRO A 24 -3.09 6.93 -11.33
N ASN A 25 -3.86 6.35 -10.44
CA ASN A 25 -5.00 5.47 -10.72
C ASN A 25 -6.16 5.77 -9.76
N PRO A 26 -7.41 5.51 -10.17
CA PRO A 26 -8.60 5.86 -9.39
C PRO A 26 -8.61 5.26 -7.97
N ILE A 27 -8.12 4.04 -7.78
CA ILE A 27 -8.13 3.37 -6.47
C ILE A 27 -7.18 4.07 -5.50
N SER A 28 -5.96 4.38 -5.94
CA SER A 28 -4.97 5.06 -5.10
C SER A 28 -5.41 6.49 -4.77
N LEU A 29 -5.94 7.22 -5.74
CA LEU A 29 -6.46 8.57 -5.53
C LEU A 29 -7.60 8.57 -4.49
N GLU A 30 -8.57 7.67 -4.66
CA GLU A 30 -9.71 7.56 -3.74
C GLU A 30 -9.29 7.07 -2.35
N THR A 31 -8.30 6.17 -2.27
CA THR A 31 -7.74 5.73 -1.00
C THR A 31 -7.13 6.91 -0.23
N VAL A 32 -6.30 7.72 -0.88
CA VAL A 32 -5.67 8.89 -0.24
C VAL A 32 -6.72 9.93 0.15
N THR A 33 -7.74 10.15 -0.68
CA THR A 33 -8.91 10.99 -0.33
C THR A 33 -9.61 10.45 0.92
N GLY A 34 -9.86 9.15 0.96
CA GLY A 34 -10.46 8.48 2.12
C GLY A 34 -9.58 8.53 3.37
N MET A 35 -8.27 8.66 3.23
CA MET A 35 -7.38 8.90 4.37
C MET A 35 -7.50 10.33 4.93
N GLY A 36 -8.24 11.24 4.27
CA GLY A 36 -8.41 12.63 4.68
C GLY A 36 -7.40 13.61 4.08
N ALA A 37 -6.55 13.15 3.16
CA ALA A 37 -5.50 13.94 2.52
C ALA A 37 -5.92 14.42 1.12
N THR A 38 -5.14 15.33 0.56
CA THR A 38 -5.21 15.72 -0.86
C THR A 38 -4.32 14.79 -1.69
N PRO A 39 -4.88 13.93 -2.55
CA PRO A 39 -4.10 13.05 -3.40
C PRO A 39 -3.31 13.86 -4.43
N THR A 40 -2.02 13.63 -4.52
CA THR A 40 -1.13 14.34 -5.45
C THR A 40 -0.42 13.31 -6.32
N PRO A 41 -0.80 13.16 -7.60
CA PRO A 41 -0.17 12.21 -8.50
C PRO A 41 1.29 12.59 -8.78
N VAL A 42 2.22 11.66 -8.46
CA VAL A 42 3.65 11.81 -8.79
C VAL A 42 4.16 10.45 -9.29
N PRO A 43 4.89 10.40 -10.42
CA PRO A 43 5.54 9.19 -10.88
C PRO A 43 6.47 8.61 -9.82
N PHE A 44 6.56 7.28 -9.75
CA PHE A 44 7.37 6.62 -8.71
C PHE A 44 8.86 6.97 -8.82
N SER A 45 9.36 7.16 -10.03
CA SER A 45 10.75 7.58 -10.30
C SER A 45 11.10 8.96 -9.73
N GLU A 46 10.11 9.83 -9.56
CA GLU A 46 10.27 11.21 -9.08
C GLU A 46 9.95 11.36 -7.59
N LEU A 47 9.44 10.29 -6.97
CA LEU A 47 8.86 10.37 -5.63
C LEU A 47 9.87 10.82 -4.56
N PHE A 48 11.08 10.27 -4.56
CA PHE A 48 12.10 10.66 -3.58
C PHE A 48 12.39 12.17 -3.65
N GLN A 49 12.54 12.69 -4.86
CA GLN A 49 12.81 14.12 -5.08
C GLN A 49 11.62 14.97 -4.65
N ALA A 50 10.39 14.56 -4.99
CA ALA A 50 9.18 15.27 -4.59
C ALA A 50 9.01 15.33 -3.05
N LEU A 51 9.36 14.26 -2.34
CA LEU A 51 9.37 14.23 -0.88
C LEU A 51 10.47 15.14 -0.30
N SER A 52 11.67 15.05 -0.84
CA SER A 52 12.83 15.87 -0.40
C SER A 52 12.58 17.37 -0.58
N GLN A 53 11.96 17.77 -1.68
CA GLN A 53 11.63 19.17 -1.98
C GLN A 53 10.34 19.66 -1.31
N GLY A 54 9.58 18.79 -0.66
CA GLY A 54 8.31 19.15 -0.02
C GLY A 54 7.18 19.46 -1.02
N VAL A 55 7.26 18.94 -2.26
CA VAL A 55 6.17 18.99 -3.24
C VAL A 55 4.97 18.21 -2.71
N VAL A 56 5.23 17.12 -2.00
CA VAL A 56 4.26 16.34 -1.24
C VAL A 56 4.72 16.21 0.22
N ASP A 57 3.76 16.17 1.15
CA ASP A 57 4.01 16.04 2.59
C ASP A 57 4.31 14.60 3.02
N GLY A 58 3.95 13.64 2.17
CA GLY A 58 4.12 12.23 2.48
C GLY A 58 3.73 11.32 1.30
N GLN A 59 3.83 10.02 1.55
CA GLN A 59 3.52 8.98 0.58
C GLN A 59 3.03 7.71 1.29
N GLU A 60 2.51 6.75 0.55
CA GLU A 60 2.20 5.41 1.04
C GLU A 60 2.91 4.35 0.19
N ASN A 61 3.48 3.35 0.83
CA ASN A 61 4.12 2.19 0.23
C ASN A 61 4.25 1.05 1.26
N PRO A 62 4.52 -0.20 0.82
CA PRO A 62 4.95 -1.28 1.70
C PRO A 62 6.31 -0.97 2.35
N LEU A 63 6.55 -1.51 3.56
CA LEU A 63 7.81 -1.31 4.30
C LEU A 63 9.08 -1.66 3.50
N PRO A 64 9.12 -2.77 2.74
CA PRO A 64 10.29 -3.08 1.91
C PRO A 64 10.59 -1.98 0.87
N THR A 65 9.56 -1.36 0.30
CA THR A 65 9.73 -0.26 -0.65
C THR A 65 10.26 1.00 0.04
N ILE A 66 9.72 1.34 1.21
CA ILE A 66 10.18 2.49 2.02
C ILE A 66 11.67 2.34 2.35
N PHE A 67 12.08 1.14 2.76
CA PHE A 67 13.47 0.83 3.07
C PHE A 67 14.36 0.87 1.82
N ALA A 68 14.01 0.12 0.77
CA ALA A 68 14.82 0.01 -0.45
C ALA A 68 15.01 1.34 -1.20
N LYS A 69 14.01 2.24 -1.11
CA LYS A 69 14.05 3.58 -1.72
C LYS A 69 14.55 4.66 -0.77
N LYS A 70 14.99 4.27 0.41
CA LYS A 70 15.55 5.18 1.44
C LYS A 70 14.63 6.35 1.78
N PHE A 71 13.30 6.14 1.76
CA PHE A 71 12.37 7.22 2.09
C PHE A 71 12.53 7.71 3.52
N TYR A 72 13.14 6.93 4.40
CA TYR A 72 13.52 7.33 5.76
C TYR A 72 14.51 8.51 5.81
N ASP A 73 15.27 8.77 4.74
CA ASP A 73 16.17 9.94 4.67
C ASP A 73 15.39 11.26 4.54
N VAL A 74 14.16 11.22 4.03
CA VAL A 74 13.33 12.40 3.73
C VAL A 74 11.94 12.36 4.41
N GLN A 75 11.63 11.30 5.16
CA GLN A 75 10.36 11.11 5.87
C GLN A 75 10.62 10.77 7.33
N LYS A 76 9.98 11.49 8.24
CA LYS A 76 10.24 11.35 9.68
C LYS A 76 9.30 10.37 10.38
N PHE A 77 8.06 10.30 9.94
CA PHE A 77 7.03 9.49 10.61
C PHE A 77 6.67 8.28 9.75
N LEU A 78 6.58 7.12 10.40
CA LEU A 78 6.14 5.85 9.82
C LEU A 78 4.81 5.49 10.48
N VAL A 79 3.70 5.64 9.75
CA VAL A 79 2.34 5.46 10.29
C VAL A 79 1.75 4.15 9.79
N MET A 80 1.50 3.22 10.69
CA MET A 80 1.08 1.83 10.40
C MET A 80 -0.42 1.73 10.11
N THR A 81 -0.89 2.50 9.12
CA THR A 81 -2.32 2.61 8.78
C THR A 81 -2.94 1.34 8.21
N LYS A 82 -2.15 0.41 7.65
CA LYS A 82 -2.65 -0.86 7.06
C LYS A 82 -3.89 -0.67 6.17
N HIS A 83 -3.94 0.42 5.43
CA HIS A 83 -5.11 0.86 4.67
C HIS A 83 -5.32 0.10 3.36
N GLN A 84 -4.29 -0.55 2.87
CA GLN A 84 -4.33 -1.29 1.60
C GLN A 84 -3.47 -2.55 1.66
N SER A 85 -4.00 -3.65 1.12
CA SER A 85 -3.24 -4.84 0.75
C SER A 85 -3.12 -4.88 -0.77
N ILE A 86 -1.92 -5.09 -1.29
CA ILE A 86 -1.65 -5.11 -2.72
C ILE A 86 -1.20 -6.52 -3.09
N PRO A 87 -2.10 -7.39 -3.58
CA PRO A 87 -1.71 -8.68 -4.14
C PRO A 87 -0.95 -8.46 -5.46
N ILE A 88 0.18 -9.13 -5.62
CA ILE A 88 0.95 -9.10 -6.87
C ILE A 88 0.68 -10.40 -7.62
N PRO A 89 -0.05 -10.36 -8.77
CA PRO A 89 -0.32 -11.56 -9.56
C PRO A 89 0.94 -12.02 -10.30
N PHE A 90 1.14 -13.33 -10.33
CA PHE A 90 2.08 -13.96 -11.25
C PHE A 90 1.33 -14.32 -12.53
N ALA A 91 1.68 -13.69 -13.65
CA ALA A 91 0.95 -13.84 -14.91
C ALA A 91 1.86 -14.22 -16.07
N ILE A 92 1.32 -15.00 -17.00
CA ILE A 92 1.96 -15.35 -18.27
C ILE A 92 1.01 -15.05 -19.42
N ASN A 93 1.56 -14.63 -20.56
CA ASN A 93 0.78 -14.37 -21.77
C ASN A 93 0.12 -15.66 -22.28
N GLU A 94 -1.19 -15.64 -22.55
CA GLU A 94 -1.97 -16.82 -22.96
C GLU A 94 -1.44 -17.46 -24.27
N LYS A 95 -1.07 -16.64 -25.27
CA LYS A 95 -0.50 -17.17 -26.51
C LYS A 95 0.81 -17.93 -26.26
N LYS A 96 1.63 -17.46 -25.32
CA LYS A 96 2.85 -18.16 -24.93
C LYS A 96 2.51 -19.41 -24.12
N TRP A 97 1.58 -19.31 -23.18
CA TRP A 97 1.14 -20.44 -22.38
C TRP A 97 0.62 -21.60 -23.23
N SER A 98 -0.22 -21.31 -24.24
CA SER A 98 -0.79 -22.33 -25.12
C SER A 98 0.24 -23.12 -25.93
N THR A 99 1.42 -22.52 -26.23
CA THR A 99 2.52 -23.21 -26.96
C THR A 99 3.34 -24.16 -26.09
N LEU A 100 3.17 -24.14 -24.78
CA LEU A 100 3.96 -24.97 -23.87
C LEU A 100 3.40 -26.40 -23.79
N SER A 101 4.31 -27.38 -23.63
CA SER A 101 3.93 -28.77 -23.37
C SER A 101 3.24 -28.91 -22.01
N SER A 102 2.46 -29.97 -21.83
CA SER A 102 1.83 -30.27 -20.53
C SER A 102 2.85 -30.46 -19.41
N LYS A 103 4.05 -30.95 -19.72
CA LYS A 103 5.16 -31.11 -18.78
C LYS A 103 5.67 -29.72 -18.33
N ASP A 104 5.90 -28.81 -19.28
CA ASP A 104 6.41 -27.46 -18.97
C ASP A 104 5.37 -26.65 -18.20
N LYS A 105 4.09 -26.74 -18.57
CA LYS A 105 2.99 -26.12 -17.84
C LYS A 105 2.96 -26.53 -16.36
N LYS A 106 3.08 -27.84 -16.10
CA LYS A 106 3.12 -28.37 -14.72
C LYS A 106 4.36 -27.87 -13.97
N ALA A 107 5.53 -27.82 -14.62
CA ALA A 107 6.76 -27.34 -14.00
C ALA A 107 6.67 -25.84 -13.65
N ILE A 108 6.16 -25.02 -14.55
CA ILE A 108 5.97 -23.57 -14.34
C ILE A 108 4.97 -23.31 -13.21
N LEU A 109 3.81 -24.01 -13.21
CA LEU A 109 2.82 -23.84 -12.14
C LEU A 109 3.39 -24.21 -10.78
N LYS A 110 4.12 -25.33 -10.69
CA LYS A 110 4.77 -25.74 -9.42
C LYS A 110 5.77 -24.68 -8.96
N ALA A 111 6.67 -24.25 -9.83
CA ALA A 111 7.66 -23.23 -9.49
C ALA A 111 7.02 -21.88 -9.11
N ALA A 112 5.93 -21.48 -9.79
CA ALA A 112 5.21 -20.26 -9.47
C ALA A 112 4.56 -20.31 -8.08
N ILE A 113 3.92 -21.43 -7.71
CA ILE A 113 3.32 -21.62 -6.39
C ILE A 113 4.40 -21.54 -5.31
N GLU A 114 5.49 -22.31 -5.47
CA GLU A 114 6.61 -22.31 -4.52
C GLU A 114 7.23 -20.92 -4.35
N ALA A 115 7.42 -20.17 -5.45
CA ALA A 115 7.94 -18.80 -5.42
C ALA A 115 6.96 -17.83 -4.74
N CYS A 116 5.65 -17.94 -4.99
CA CYS A 116 4.64 -17.11 -4.34
C CYS A 116 4.59 -17.36 -2.84
N ASP A 117 4.62 -18.63 -2.41
CA ASP A 117 4.61 -19.00 -0.99
C ASP A 117 5.88 -18.49 -0.29
N TRP A 118 7.05 -18.71 -0.90
CA TRP A 118 8.30 -18.21 -0.38
C TRP A 118 8.31 -16.68 -0.26
N THR A 119 7.86 -15.98 -1.28
CA THR A 119 7.80 -14.51 -1.30
C THR A 119 6.85 -14.00 -0.21
N THR A 120 5.65 -14.58 -0.10
CA THR A 120 4.66 -14.19 0.90
C THR A 120 5.21 -14.34 2.32
N ASN A 121 5.80 -15.50 2.63
CA ASN A 121 6.39 -15.77 3.94
C ASN A 121 7.57 -14.83 4.23
N THR A 122 8.42 -14.57 3.22
CA THR A 122 9.57 -13.68 3.35
C THR A 122 9.14 -12.24 3.63
N VAL A 123 8.16 -11.72 2.88
CA VAL A 123 7.65 -10.36 3.08
C VAL A 123 7.01 -10.21 4.45
N GLN A 124 6.19 -11.17 4.90
CA GLN A 124 5.59 -11.14 6.23
C GLN A 124 6.63 -11.13 7.36
N LYS A 125 7.71 -11.87 7.21
CA LYS A 125 8.83 -11.86 8.16
C LYS A 125 9.56 -10.52 8.13
N GLN A 126 9.90 -10.04 6.95
CA GLN A 126 10.60 -8.76 6.76
C GLN A 126 9.81 -7.56 7.27
N GLU A 127 8.46 -7.56 7.17
CA GLU A 127 7.66 -6.44 7.69
C GLU A 127 7.87 -6.19 9.18
N LYS A 128 8.01 -7.23 9.99
CA LYS A 128 8.29 -7.11 11.42
C LYS A 128 9.70 -6.55 11.70
N GLU A 129 10.69 -7.06 10.98
CA GLU A 129 12.08 -6.63 11.10
C GLU A 129 12.27 -5.20 10.60
N LEU A 130 11.67 -4.85 9.47
CA LEU A 130 11.80 -3.52 8.86
C LEU A 130 11.17 -2.41 9.68
N THR A 131 10.10 -2.67 10.43
CA THR A 131 9.54 -1.67 11.35
C THR A 131 10.59 -1.25 12.38
N LYS A 132 11.32 -2.23 12.97
CA LYS A 132 12.41 -1.97 13.91
C LYS A 132 13.56 -1.23 13.22
N THR A 133 14.02 -1.75 12.08
CA THR A 133 15.11 -1.13 11.31
C THR A 133 14.84 0.31 10.92
N LEU A 134 13.62 0.62 10.44
CA LEU A 134 13.24 1.99 10.08
C LEU A 134 13.19 2.92 11.30
N SER A 135 12.82 2.39 12.47
CA SER A 135 12.89 3.14 13.73
C SER A 135 14.34 3.43 14.13
N GLU A 136 15.23 2.45 14.00
CA GLU A 136 16.67 2.60 14.26
C GLU A 136 17.34 3.60 13.29
N LEU A 137 16.80 3.71 12.06
CA LEU A 137 17.21 4.70 11.05
C LEU A 137 16.59 6.10 11.29
N GLY A 138 15.91 6.31 12.42
CA GLY A 138 15.43 7.62 12.86
C GLY A 138 13.97 7.93 12.55
N MET A 139 13.21 6.99 11.99
CA MET A 139 11.76 7.19 11.82
C MET A 139 11.00 7.00 13.14
N THR A 140 10.07 7.89 13.42
CA THR A 140 9.11 7.72 14.52
C THR A 140 7.97 6.83 14.07
N VAL A 141 7.86 5.64 14.65
CA VAL A 141 6.77 4.70 14.35
C VAL A 141 5.51 5.09 15.11
N ILE A 142 4.41 5.23 14.38
CA ILE A 142 3.07 5.50 14.92
C ILE A 142 2.17 4.31 14.60
N ASP A 143 1.77 3.59 15.62
CA ASP A 143 0.90 2.41 15.57
C ASP A 143 -0.24 2.49 16.60
N THR A 144 -1.01 1.43 16.77
CA THR A 144 -2.11 1.41 17.74
C THR A 144 -1.64 1.53 19.19
N ASN A 145 -0.39 1.14 19.50
CA ASN A 145 0.17 1.26 20.86
C ASN A 145 0.55 2.71 21.16
N SER A 146 0.91 3.46 20.11
CA SER A 146 1.20 4.90 20.22
C SER A 146 0.00 5.82 19.97
N GLY A 147 -1.21 5.26 19.86
CA GLY A 147 -2.45 6.04 19.77
C GLY A 147 -3.03 6.20 18.37
N LEU A 148 -2.54 5.45 17.36
CA LEU A 148 -3.12 5.46 16.02
C LEU A 148 -4.57 4.95 16.04
N ASP A 149 -5.51 5.78 15.60
CA ASP A 149 -6.92 5.39 15.41
C ASP A 149 -7.12 4.65 14.07
N LEU A 150 -6.70 3.38 14.06
CA LEU A 150 -6.81 2.52 12.90
C LEU A 150 -8.27 2.28 12.47
N LYS A 151 -9.22 2.34 13.43
CA LYS A 151 -10.65 2.15 13.14
C LYS A 151 -11.20 3.30 12.29
N SER A 152 -10.82 4.55 12.62
CA SER A 152 -11.25 5.71 11.84
C SER A 152 -10.67 5.69 10.42
N PHE A 153 -9.40 5.31 10.23
CA PHE A 153 -8.82 5.11 8.90
C PHE A 153 -9.57 4.04 8.11
N LYS A 154 -9.80 2.87 8.70
CA LYS A 154 -10.53 1.77 8.06
C LYS A 154 -11.94 2.20 7.63
N LYS A 155 -12.65 2.94 8.50
CA LYS A 155 -13.98 3.46 8.18
C LYS A 155 -13.92 4.48 7.05
N SER A 156 -13.09 5.50 7.18
CA SER A 156 -13.02 6.62 6.23
C SER A 156 -12.59 6.18 4.82
N VAL A 157 -11.53 5.36 4.72
CA VAL A 157 -11.10 4.77 3.45
C VAL A 157 -12.17 3.84 2.88
N GLY A 158 -12.77 3.00 3.71
CA GLY A 158 -13.83 2.08 3.29
C GLY A 158 -15.08 2.80 2.79
N ASP A 159 -15.42 3.96 3.34
CA ASP A 159 -16.54 4.79 2.87
C ASP A 159 -16.20 5.48 1.54
N SER A 160 -15.00 6.00 1.40
CA SER A 160 -14.52 6.63 0.17
C SER A 160 -14.47 5.65 -1.00
N VAL A 161 -13.89 4.48 -0.81
CA VAL A 161 -13.75 3.43 -1.86
C VAL A 161 -15.11 2.94 -2.38
N LYS A 162 -16.20 3.07 -1.61
CA LYS A 162 -17.57 2.77 -2.10
C LYS A 162 -17.95 3.61 -3.33
N ASN A 163 -17.40 4.81 -3.48
CA ASN A 163 -17.65 5.67 -4.63
C ASN A 163 -17.17 5.09 -5.96
N LEU A 164 -16.34 4.06 -5.91
CA LEU A 164 -15.80 3.35 -7.07
C LEU A 164 -16.68 2.16 -7.51
N ASP A 165 -17.62 1.73 -6.66
CA ASP A 165 -18.51 0.60 -6.95
C ASP A 165 -19.44 0.94 -8.13
N GLY A 166 -19.49 0.06 -9.12
CA GLY A 166 -20.19 0.32 -10.39
C GLY A 166 -19.46 1.23 -11.38
N LYS A 167 -18.26 1.76 -11.03
CA LYS A 167 -17.46 2.63 -11.93
C LYS A 167 -16.19 1.92 -12.44
N ILE A 168 -15.48 1.22 -11.54
CA ILE A 168 -14.21 0.54 -11.88
C ILE A 168 -14.39 -0.97 -11.87
N TRP A 169 -15.34 -1.47 -11.09
CA TRP A 169 -15.75 -2.87 -11.03
C TRP A 169 -17.28 -2.97 -11.05
N PRO A 170 -17.84 -4.16 -11.33
CA PRO A 170 -19.29 -4.35 -11.36
C PRO A 170 -19.97 -3.91 -10.06
N ALA A 171 -21.12 -3.24 -10.19
CA ALA A 171 -21.89 -2.77 -9.04
C ALA A 171 -22.23 -3.92 -8.08
N GLY A 172 -22.03 -3.70 -6.79
CA GLY A 172 -22.28 -4.70 -5.75
C GLY A 172 -21.10 -5.66 -5.48
N LEU A 173 -20.05 -5.67 -6.31
CA LEU A 173 -18.88 -6.54 -6.09
C LEU A 173 -18.24 -6.28 -4.72
N LEU A 174 -18.12 -5.03 -4.31
CA LEU A 174 -17.56 -4.67 -3.01
C LEU A 174 -18.36 -5.28 -1.84
N LYS A 175 -19.69 -5.36 -1.95
CA LYS A 175 -20.57 -6.01 -0.97
C LYS A 175 -20.32 -7.52 -0.92
N THR A 176 -20.19 -8.16 -2.08
CA THR A 176 -19.89 -9.59 -2.20
C THR A 176 -18.55 -9.92 -1.55
N VAL A 177 -17.48 -9.20 -1.89
CA VAL A 177 -16.15 -9.40 -1.29
C VAL A 177 -16.18 -9.22 0.23
N LYS A 178 -16.87 -8.20 0.73
CA LYS A 178 -17.01 -7.99 2.19
C LYS A 178 -17.77 -9.09 2.90
N SER A 179 -18.75 -9.74 2.25
CA SER A 179 -19.46 -10.88 2.84
C SER A 179 -18.58 -12.12 2.93
N MET A 180 -17.68 -12.33 1.97
CA MET A 180 -16.73 -13.45 1.97
C MET A 180 -15.63 -13.31 3.04
N ALA A 181 -15.27 -12.09 3.41
CA ALA A 181 -14.24 -11.81 4.42
C ALA A 181 -14.73 -12.01 5.88
N LYS A 182 -16.00 -12.36 6.10
CA LYS A 182 -16.58 -12.60 7.43
C LYS A 182 -16.59 -14.08 7.84
N ASN A 183 -16.17 -14.96 6.94
CA ASN A 183 -16.00 -16.38 7.17
C ASN A 183 -14.51 -16.71 7.27
#